data_bd9ba2828b69a8a00eb94536d41a664b
#
_entry.id   bd9ba2828b69a8a00eb94536d41a664b
#
_cell.length_a   1.000
_cell.length_b   1.000
_cell.length_c   1.000
_cell.angle_alpha   90.00
_cell.angle_beta   90.00
_cell.angle_gamma   90.00
#
_symmetry.space_group_name_H-M   'P 1'
#
loop_
_entity.id
_entity.type
_entity.pdbx_description
1 polymer ?
#
loop_
_entity_poly.entity_id
_entity_poly.type
_entity_poly.pdbx_seq_one_letter_code
_entity_poly.pdbx_strand_id
1 'polypeptide(L)'
;MGIRQDLKNIMLGKAKRENLNMAQMMNGTIPIFSVGGNDYYINDIVQQCVGCFVNEMVKLNPMHVRSGVPFWGSGSINSVLEVPNEYMTKADFLEKVTWNLMVDYNSFVLPAYTVYMDANGVEKRRYTAMYPVRPQNVVYMTDNTGTLYVKMRFNRFAGDGIQEITVPYSDVIHIRYAYGQNEMFGGDSGGRPDRRALLKTLNLNNRLLDGVAKGVEASYGINGVVSYRGVINAEATRQAVIEFENKLRDPNNRAGTLVMDDSSSYTPISINAKLVDKDTLEFIESKILRTMGVSAAILSGDYTKPQYEAFYQAEIEPLVLKFGQAFTRCFFTQRELSYGNKIIFYPRDLVFMSTSEILEAIRLLGDSGTIYENEKRHFLGLSPLPDLENVRMQSLNYVNSNIADHVQISNSNSNTTSTP
;
A
#
# COMPACT_ATOMS: atom_id res chain seq x y z
N MET A 1 -2.70 -33.33 20.61
CA MET A 1 -1.34 -33.74 20.20
C MET A 1 -1.01 -33.45 18.73
N GLY A 2 -1.98 -33.33 17.84
CA GLY A 2 -1.74 -33.14 16.41
C GLY A 2 -1.20 -31.77 15.97
N ILE A 3 -1.74 -30.66 16.48
CA ILE A 3 -1.48 -29.29 15.97
C ILE A 3 -0.03 -28.83 16.21
N ARG A 4 0.56 -29.18 17.36
CA ARG A 4 1.98 -28.89 17.64
C ARG A 4 2.94 -29.72 16.77
N GLN A 5 2.51 -30.93 16.39
CA GLN A 5 3.30 -31.84 15.55
C GLN A 5 3.29 -31.37 14.09
N ASP A 6 2.16 -30.86 13.59
CA ASP A 6 2.04 -30.35 12.23
C ASP A 6 2.80 -29.03 12.05
N LEU A 7 2.75 -28.13 13.03
CA LEU A 7 3.59 -26.94 13.08
C LEU A 7 5.08 -27.26 13.24
N LYS A 8 5.42 -28.27 14.06
CA LYS A 8 6.79 -28.76 14.20
C LYS A 8 7.31 -29.39 12.90
N ASN A 9 6.44 -30.06 12.17
CA ASN A 9 6.77 -30.63 10.85
C ASN A 9 6.91 -29.56 9.77
N ILE A 10 6.15 -28.47 9.84
CA ILE A 10 6.30 -27.27 8.99
C ILE A 10 7.61 -26.54 9.33
N MET A 11 7.99 -26.44 10.60
CA MET A 11 9.15 -25.66 11.05
C MET A 11 10.47 -26.44 11.13
N LEU A 12 10.47 -27.76 11.24
CA LEU A 12 11.65 -28.56 11.61
C LEU A 12 12.23 -29.44 10.51
N GLY A 13 12.15 -29.08 9.26
CA GLY A 13 13.13 -29.72 8.40
C GLY A 13 12.69 -30.68 7.33
N LYS A 14 11.50 -30.51 6.82
CA LYS A 14 11.19 -30.99 5.46
C LYS A 14 11.21 -29.80 4.49
N ALA A 15 12.13 -28.90 4.70
CA ALA A 15 12.27 -27.60 4.05
C ALA A 15 12.14 -27.59 2.52
N LYS A 16 12.53 -28.63 1.84
CA LYS A 16 12.49 -28.65 0.37
C LYS A 16 11.11 -28.90 -0.25
N ARG A 17 10.19 -29.55 0.47
CA ARG A 17 8.79 -29.73 0.00
C ARG A 17 7.85 -28.68 0.60
N GLU A 18 8.20 -28.10 1.73
CA GLU A 18 7.42 -27.12 2.46
C GLU A 18 7.59 -25.70 1.86
N ASN A 19 8.75 -25.35 1.29
CA ASN A 19 8.98 -24.09 0.61
C ASN A 19 8.06 -23.91 -0.61
N LEU A 20 7.75 -24.97 -1.32
CA LEU A 20 6.76 -24.97 -2.41
C LEU A 20 5.34 -24.64 -1.89
N ASN A 21 4.99 -25.13 -0.69
CA ASN A 21 3.68 -24.87 -0.10
C ASN A 21 3.54 -23.41 0.39
N MET A 22 4.61 -22.81 0.91
CA MET A 22 4.60 -21.38 1.31
C MET A 22 4.53 -20.45 0.10
N ALA A 23 5.27 -20.73 -0.96
CA ALA A 23 5.16 -20.00 -2.22
C ALA A 23 3.74 -20.08 -2.81
N GLN A 24 3.08 -21.23 -2.68
CA GLN A 24 1.69 -21.42 -3.08
C GLN A 24 0.71 -20.62 -2.21
N MET A 25 0.93 -20.54 -0.90
CA MET A 25 0.12 -19.74 0.02
C MET A 25 0.25 -18.24 -0.24
N MET A 26 1.42 -17.78 -0.70
CA MET A 26 1.63 -16.40 -1.11
C MET A 26 0.98 -16.04 -2.44
N ASN A 27 0.76 -17.04 -3.30
CA ASN A 27 0.26 -16.85 -4.67
C ASN A 27 -1.27 -16.96 -4.80
N GLY A 28 -2.01 -16.59 -3.77
CA GLY A 28 -3.48 -16.63 -3.77
C GLY A 28 -4.08 -16.00 -5.03
N THR A 29 -4.70 -16.84 -5.87
CA THR A 29 -5.19 -16.46 -7.21
C THR A 29 -6.55 -15.79 -7.20
N ILE A 30 -7.29 -15.84 -6.10
CA ILE A 30 -8.64 -15.26 -6.03
C ILE A 30 -8.75 -14.47 -4.73
N PRO A 31 -9.09 -13.15 -4.79
CA PRO A 31 -9.37 -12.40 -3.59
C PRO A 31 -10.55 -13.02 -2.85
N ILE A 32 -10.40 -13.31 -1.57
CA ILE A 32 -11.46 -13.81 -0.69
C ILE A 32 -12.71 -12.91 -0.74
N PHE A 33 -12.50 -11.67 -1.13
CA PHE A 33 -13.44 -10.59 -1.02
C PHE A 33 -13.87 -10.02 -2.38
N SER A 34 -13.82 -10.80 -3.47
CA SER A 34 -14.45 -10.37 -4.72
C SER A 34 -15.97 -10.37 -4.53
N VAL A 35 -16.56 -9.19 -4.47
CA VAL A 35 -18.01 -9.03 -4.46
C VAL A 35 -18.49 -9.14 -5.90
N GLY A 36 -19.07 -10.29 -6.25
CA GLY A 36 -19.96 -10.41 -7.41
C GLY A 36 -19.35 -10.17 -8.78
N GLY A 37 -18.16 -10.69 -9.08
CA GLY A 37 -17.67 -10.78 -10.46
C GLY A 37 -17.21 -9.51 -11.14
N ASN A 38 -17.39 -8.34 -10.55
CA ASN A 38 -16.78 -7.11 -11.00
C ASN A 38 -15.53 -6.84 -10.16
N ASP A 39 -14.38 -7.14 -10.73
CA ASP A 39 -13.10 -6.77 -10.14
C ASP A 39 -12.98 -5.24 -10.15
N TYR A 40 -13.31 -4.61 -9.00
CA TYR A 40 -13.09 -3.18 -8.82
C TYR A 40 -11.63 -2.81 -9.07
N TYR A 41 -10.78 -3.81 -8.99
CA TYR A 41 -9.35 -3.80 -9.18
C TYR A 41 -8.91 -3.61 -10.65
N ILE A 42 -9.82 -3.85 -11.59
CA ILE A 42 -9.57 -3.62 -13.02
C ILE A 42 -9.59 -2.11 -13.34
N ASN A 43 -10.18 -1.29 -12.45
CA ASN A 43 -10.22 0.14 -12.67
C ASN A 43 -8.83 0.76 -12.46
N ASP A 44 -8.33 1.45 -13.46
CA ASP A 44 -7.02 2.10 -13.52
C ASP A 44 -6.81 3.13 -12.40
N ILE A 45 -7.81 3.95 -12.11
CA ILE A 45 -7.75 4.97 -11.04
C ILE A 45 -7.53 4.31 -9.68
N VAL A 46 -8.22 3.20 -9.41
CA VAL A 46 -8.06 2.47 -8.15
C VAL A 46 -6.66 1.85 -8.03
N GLN A 47 -6.14 1.28 -9.12
CA GLN A 47 -4.78 0.73 -9.15
C GLN A 47 -3.74 1.81 -8.88
N GLN A 48 -3.88 2.97 -9.50
CA GLN A 48 -2.99 4.10 -9.29
C GLN A 48 -3.05 4.60 -7.83
N CYS A 49 -4.25 4.74 -7.25
CA CYS A 49 -4.40 5.11 -5.85
C CYS A 49 -3.72 4.10 -4.91
N VAL A 50 -3.92 2.80 -5.10
CA VAL A 50 -3.24 1.76 -4.32
C VAL A 50 -1.74 1.85 -4.50
N GLY A 51 -1.27 2.12 -5.73
CA GLY A 51 0.15 2.35 -6.03
C GLY A 51 0.76 3.49 -5.22
N CYS A 52 0.04 4.60 -5.01
CA CYS A 52 0.51 5.70 -4.16
C CYS A 52 0.81 5.22 -2.72
N PHE A 53 -0.11 4.45 -2.11
CA PHE A 53 0.12 3.88 -0.77
C PHE A 53 1.30 2.91 -0.75
N VAL A 54 1.36 2.02 -1.72
CA VAL A 54 2.41 1.00 -1.83
C VAL A 54 3.77 1.66 -1.96
N ASN A 55 3.92 2.65 -2.85
CA ASN A 55 5.17 3.36 -3.09
C ASN A 55 5.69 4.07 -1.82
N GLU A 56 4.79 4.62 -0.98
CA GLU A 56 5.19 5.23 0.28
C GLU A 56 5.58 4.17 1.33
N MET A 57 4.84 3.08 1.42
CA MET A 57 5.12 2.02 2.38
C MET A 57 6.42 1.24 2.07
N VAL A 58 6.79 1.11 0.80
CA VAL A 58 8.05 0.48 0.38
C VAL A 58 9.29 1.26 0.85
N LYS A 59 9.16 2.58 1.02
CA LYS A 59 10.25 3.45 1.51
C LYS A 59 10.55 3.23 3.00
N LEU A 60 9.70 2.55 3.74
CA LEU A 60 9.85 2.34 5.17
C LEU A 60 11.03 1.41 5.49
N ASN A 61 11.66 1.68 6.62
CA ASN A 61 12.74 0.86 7.14
C ASN A 61 12.36 0.31 8.51
N PRO A 62 11.78 -0.89 8.60
CA PRO A 62 11.42 -1.49 9.87
C PRO A 62 12.67 -1.79 10.71
N MET A 63 12.63 -1.41 11.98
CA MET A 63 13.73 -1.71 12.90
C MET A 63 13.25 -2.07 14.31
N HIS A 64 14.03 -2.88 14.99
CA HIS A 64 13.81 -3.19 16.38
C HIS A 64 14.37 -2.08 17.28
N VAL A 65 13.54 -1.57 18.17
CA VAL A 65 13.90 -0.54 19.15
C VAL A 65 13.67 -1.09 20.54
N ARG A 66 14.59 -0.82 21.46
CA ARG A 66 14.49 -1.17 22.87
C ARG A 66 14.66 0.07 23.73
N SER A 67 13.69 0.37 24.58
CA SER A 67 13.69 1.55 25.46
C SER A 67 13.94 2.86 24.71
N GLY A 68 13.43 3.00 23.48
CA GLY A 68 13.58 4.19 22.66
C GLY A 68 14.87 4.26 21.84
N VAL A 69 15.79 3.31 21.99
CA VAL A 69 17.07 3.28 21.26
C VAL A 69 17.05 2.16 20.23
N PRO A 70 17.49 2.40 18.97
CA PRO A 70 17.66 1.35 17.97
C PRO A 70 18.55 0.22 18.50
N PHE A 71 18.08 -1.01 18.37
CA PHE A 71 18.83 -2.18 18.78
C PHE A 71 19.64 -2.73 17.61
N TRP A 72 20.91 -2.34 17.53
CA TRP A 72 21.83 -2.73 16.45
C TRP A 72 22.43 -4.14 16.62
N GLY A 73 22.09 -4.84 17.70
CA GLY A 73 22.61 -6.20 17.94
C GLY A 73 22.21 -7.18 16.83
N SER A 74 23.02 -8.20 16.60
CA SER A 74 22.82 -9.28 15.64
C SER A 74 21.67 -10.22 16.08
N GLY A 75 20.49 -9.65 16.32
CA GLY A 75 19.29 -10.42 16.67
C GLY A 75 18.59 -10.98 15.44
N SER A 76 17.93 -12.13 15.60
CA SER A 76 17.16 -12.77 14.54
C SER A 76 16.03 -11.87 14.00
N ILE A 77 15.52 -10.94 14.80
CA ILE A 77 14.46 -10.03 14.42
C ILE A 77 14.96 -9.03 13.36
N ASN A 78 16.08 -8.34 13.60
CA ASN A 78 16.63 -7.40 12.61
C ASN A 78 16.99 -8.09 11.29
N SER A 79 17.54 -9.32 11.37
CA SER A 79 17.86 -10.10 10.18
C SER A 79 16.62 -10.40 9.32
N VAL A 80 15.51 -10.78 9.97
CA VAL A 80 14.26 -11.10 9.28
C VAL A 80 13.53 -9.82 8.78
N LEU A 81 13.71 -8.69 9.47
CA LEU A 81 13.19 -7.42 8.99
C LEU A 81 13.94 -6.92 7.74
N GLU A 82 15.24 -7.19 7.64
CA GLU A 82 16.07 -6.81 6.49
C GLU A 82 15.95 -7.80 5.32
N VAL A 83 15.91 -9.12 5.61
CA VAL A 83 15.73 -10.19 4.62
C VAL A 83 14.53 -11.04 5.05
N PRO A 84 13.32 -10.68 4.61
CA PRO A 84 12.10 -11.33 5.09
C PRO A 84 12.02 -12.83 4.76
N ASN A 85 12.43 -13.23 3.58
CA ASN A 85 12.48 -14.63 3.16
C ASN A 85 13.37 -14.80 1.91
N GLU A 86 13.53 -16.06 1.46
CA GLU A 86 14.37 -16.40 0.31
C GLU A 86 13.83 -15.96 -1.05
N TYR A 87 12.55 -15.54 -1.13
CA TYR A 87 11.89 -15.18 -2.39
C TYR A 87 11.75 -13.67 -2.59
N MET A 88 11.84 -12.88 -1.52
CA MET A 88 11.45 -11.47 -1.52
C MET A 88 12.52 -10.61 -0.88
N THR A 89 12.78 -9.48 -1.50
CA THR A 89 13.48 -8.37 -0.86
C THR A 89 12.58 -7.71 0.19
N LYS A 90 13.14 -6.85 1.04
CA LYS A 90 12.37 -6.03 1.98
C LYS A 90 11.32 -5.18 1.26
N ALA A 91 11.69 -4.60 0.12
CA ALA A 91 10.81 -3.78 -0.71
C ALA A 91 9.62 -4.61 -1.23
N ASP A 92 9.89 -5.76 -1.86
CA ASP A 92 8.85 -6.66 -2.39
C ASP A 92 7.91 -7.14 -1.28
N PHE A 93 8.46 -7.41 -0.10
CA PHE A 93 7.68 -7.83 1.06
C PHE A 93 6.71 -6.73 1.52
N LEU A 94 7.20 -5.51 1.70
CA LEU A 94 6.38 -4.37 2.10
C LEU A 94 5.32 -4.04 1.04
N GLU A 95 5.72 -4.08 -0.23
CA GLU A 95 4.80 -3.95 -1.36
C GLU A 95 3.67 -4.96 -1.27
N LYS A 96 3.98 -6.25 -1.14
CA LYS A 96 2.99 -7.34 -1.10
C LYS A 96 2.05 -7.22 0.11
N VAL A 97 2.58 -6.90 1.28
CA VAL A 97 1.80 -6.75 2.51
C VAL A 97 0.86 -5.56 2.41
N THR A 98 1.35 -4.42 1.90
CA THR A 98 0.56 -3.19 1.72
C THR A 98 -0.51 -3.40 0.66
N TRP A 99 -0.14 -4.02 -0.46
CA TRP A 99 -1.06 -4.36 -1.52
C TRP A 99 -2.23 -5.22 -1.01
N ASN A 100 -1.94 -6.31 -0.30
CA ASN A 100 -2.96 -7.15 0.31
C ASN A 100 -3.85 -6.35 1.28
N LEU A 101 -3.26 -5.44 2.07
CA LEU A 101 -3.99 -4.61 3.01
C LEU A 101 -4.96 -3.66 2.31
N MET A 102 -4.52 -2.98 1.26
CA MET A 102 -5.36 -2.01 0.53
C MET A 102 -6.46 -2.69 -0.29
N VAL A 103 -6.21 -3.92 -0.75
CA VAL A 103 -7.18 -4.69 -1.53
C VAL A 103 -8.17 -5.43 -0.66
N ASP A 104 -7.71 -6.13 0.36
CA ASP A 104 -8.54 -7.05 1.14
C ASP A 104 -8.91 -6.48 2.52
N TYR A 105 -8.41 -5.27 2.88
CA TYR A 105 -8.52 -4.62 4.18
C TYR A 105 -7.96 -5.45 5.35
N ASN A 106 -7.41 -6.60 5.03
CA ASN A 106 -6.75 -7.52 5.95
C ASN A 106 -5.49 -8.06 5.29
N SER A 107 -4.38 -7.94 5.97
CA SER A 107 -3.12 -8.52 5.50
C SER A 107 -2.54 -9.43 6.57
N PHE A 108 -2.17 -10.64 6.18
CA PHE A 108 -1.65 -11.69 7.06
C PHE A 108 -0.22 -11.99 6.70
N VAL A 109 0.64 -12.03 7.71
CA VAL A 109 2.02 -12.49 7.57
C VAL A 109 2.26 -13.61 8.58
N LEU A 110 2.85 -14.70 8.11
CA LEU A 110 3.24 -15.85 8.93
C LEU A 110 4.75 -15.83 9.16
N PRO A 111 5.21 -15.50 10.38
CA PRO A 111 6.61 -15.66 10.74
C PRO A 111 6.96 -17.13 10.91
N ALA A 112 8.08 -17.55 10.33
CA ALA A 112 8.72 -18.82 10.61
C ALA A 112 9.77 -18.63 11.72
N TYR A 113 9.79 -19.52 12.70
CA TYR A 113 10.75 -19.47 13.79
C TYR A 113 11.14 -20.88 14.29
N THR A 114 12.31 -20.98 14.87
CA THR A 114 12.77 -22.14 15.63
C THR A 114 12.73 -21.81 17.11
N VAL A 115 12.37 -22.81 17.91
CA VAL A 115 12.35 -22.69 19.38
C VAL A 115 13.63 -23.25 19.94
N TYR A 116 14.29 -22.51 20.83
CA TYR A 116 15.46 -22.94 21.54
C TYR A 116 15.38 -22.55 23.03
N MET A 117 16.10 -23.27 23.88
CA MET A 117 16.25 -22.90 25.29
C MET A 117 17.45 -22.00 25.46
N ASP A 118 17.30 -20.90 26.17
CA ASP A 118 18.44 -20.07 26.56
C ASP A 118 19.22 -20.69 27.72
N ALA A 119 20.35 -20.07 28.13
CA ALA A 119 21.20 -20.55 29.24
C ALA A 119 20.46 -20.64 30.59
N ASN A 120 19.31 -19.96 30.72
CA ASN A 120 18.49 -19.97 31.93
C ASN A 120 17.31 -20.97 31.83
N GLY A 121 17.25 -21.79 30.80
CA GLY A 121 16.18 -22.76 30.58
C GLY A 121 14.85 -22.11 30.10
N VAL A 122 14.88 -20.86 29.64
CA VAL A 122 13.73 -20.17 29.14
C VAL A 122 13.60 -20.43 27.64
N GLU A 123 12.39 -20.84 27.19
CA GLU A 123 12.08 -21.04 25.80
C GLU A 123 12.09 -19.70 25.06
N LYS A 124 12.90 -19.59 23.99
CA LYS A 124 13.01 -18.44 23.13
C LYS A 124 12.77 -18.80 21.66
N ARG A 125 12.31 -17.83 20.91
CA ARG A 125 12.04 -17.95 19.47
C ARG A 125 13.15 -17.28 18.67
N ARG A 126 13.67 -18.00 17.69
CA ARG A 126 14.58 -17.46 16.68
C ARG A 126 13.83 -17.40 15.37
N TYR A 127 13.49 -16.20 14.96
CA TYR A 127 12.80 -15.98 13.70
C TYR A 127 13.76 -16.20 12.53
N THR A 128 13.28 -16.87 11.48
CA THR A 128 14.08 -17.25 10.30
C THR A 128 13.53 -16.68 9.02
N ALA A 129 12.22 -16.48 8.93
CA ALA A 129 11.57 -15.88 7.75
C ALA A 129 10.20 -15.28 8.10
N MET A 130 9.64 -14.49 7.18
CA MET A 130 8.28 -13.96 7.20
C MET A 130 7.65 -14.13 5.83
N TYR A 131 6.44 -14.68 5.77
CA TYR A 131 5.72 -14.93 4.53
C TYR A 131 4.39 -14.18 4.50
N PRO A 132 4.19 -13.22 3.59
CA PRO A 132 2.90 -12.58 3.40
C PRO A 132 1.96 -13.57 2.71
N VAL A 133 0.89 -13.95 3.39
CA VAL A 133 -0.05 -14.94 2.89
C VAL A 133 -1.39 -14.30 2.53
N ARG A 134 -2.06 -14.85 1.51
CA ARG A 134 -3.37 -14.42 1.06
C ARG A 134 -4.34 -15.62 1.08
N PRO A 135 -4.95 -15.91 2.25
CA PRO A 135 -5.89 -17.02 2.39
C PRO A 135 -7.20 -16.69 1.68
N GLN A 136 -7.92 -17.72 1.20
CA GLN A 136 -9.27 -17.57 0.63
C GLN A 136 -10.35 -17.45 1.68
N ASN A 137 -10.15 -18.13 2.81
CA ASN A 137 -11.06 -18.10 3.93
C ASN A 137 -10.27 -18.12 5.22
N VAL A 138 -10.74 -17.37 6.19
CA VAL A 138 -10.15 -17.27 7.53
C VAL A 138 -11.24 -17.49 8.55
N VAL A 139 -11.02 -18.43 9.46
CA VAL A 139 -11.95 -18.77 10.55
C VAL A 139 -11.19 -18.68 11.86
N TYR A 140 -11.77 -17.94 12.82
CA TYR A 140 -11.25 -17.90 14.19
C TYR A 140 -11.89 -18.98 15.03
N MET A 141 -11.10 -19.65 15.82
CA MET A 141 -11.52 -20.73 16.71
C MET A 141 -10.86 -20.54 18.07
N THR A 142 -11.60 -20.81 19.14
CA THR A 142 -11.07 -20.81 20.50
C THR A 142 -11.00 -22.24 21.00
N ASP A 143 -9.91 -22.60 21.61
CA ASP A 143 -9.77 -23.90 22.25
C ASP A 143 -10.37 -23.86 23.70
N ASN A 144 -10.43 -25.03 24.35
CA ASN A 144 -10.95 -25.15 25.71
C ASN A 144 -10.09 -24.40 26.77
N THR A 145 -8.89 -23.97 26.41
CA THR A 145 -8.00 -23.17 27.27
C THR A 145 -8.19 -21.66 27.08
N GLY A 146 -9.09 -21.24 26.17
CA GLY A 146 -9.30 -19.84 25.80
C GLY A 146 -8.28 -19.30 24.80
N THR A 147 -7.39 -20.14 24.27
CA THR A 147 -6.42 -19.74 23.28
C THR A 147 -7.09 -19.57 21.92
N LEU A 148 -6.92 -18.38 21.30
CA LEU A 148 -7.46 -18.07 19.98
C LEU A 148 -6.55 -18.62 18.89
N TYR A 149 -7.12 -19.40 17.99
CA TYR A 149 -6.50 -19.93 16.78
C TYR A 149 -7.12 -19.31 15.54
N VAL A 150 -6.32 -19.21 14.50
CA VAL A 150 -6.78 -18.82 13.18
C VAL A 150 -6.55 -19.98 12.21
N LYS A 151 -7.64 -20.40 11.57
CA LYS A 151 -7.64 -21.40 10.51
C LYS A 151 -7.72 -20.68 9.18
N MET A 152 -6.71 -20.87 8.34
CA MET A 152 -6.60 -20.27 7.02
C MET A 152 -6.71 -21.36 5.95
N ARG A 153 -7.47 -21.07 4.90
CA ARG A 153 -7.68 -21.96 3.77
C ARG A 153 -7.09 -21.35 2.52
N PHE A 154 -6.34 -22.16 1.77
CA PHE A 154 -5.67 -21.76 0.53
C PHE A 154 -6.04 -22.73 -0.60
N ASN A 155 -6.14 -22.22 -1.84
CA ASN A 155 -6.23 -23.07 -3.01
C ASN A 155 -4.86 -23.68 -3.35
N ARG A 156 -4.82 -24.93 -3.75
CA ARG A 156 -3.61 -25.51 -4.33
C ARG A 156 -3.39 -24.99 -5.74
N PHE A 157 -2.16 -24.65 -6.05
CA PHE A 157 -1.75 -24.16 -7.37
C PHE A 157 -1.76 -25.27 -8.43
N ALA A 158 -1.55 -26.52 -8.04
CA ALA A 158 -1.54 -27.68 -8.93
C ALA A 158 -2.35 -28.82 -8.31
N GLY A 159 -3.44 -29.21 -8.98
CA GLY A 159 -4.35 -30.28 -8.55
C GLY A 159 -5.53 -29.78 -7.72
N ASP A 160 -6.62 -30.54 -7.80
CA ASP A 160 -7.82 -30.30 -6.98
C ASP A 160 -7.51 -30.56 -5.51
N GLY A 161 -7.43 -29.49 -4.74
CA GLY A 161 -7.23 -29.62 -3.30
C GLY A 161 -7.16 -28.29 -2.57
N ILE A 162 -7.71 -28.29 -1.38
CA ILE A 162 -7.66 -27.17 -0.43
C ILE A 162 -6.56 -27.48 0.56
N GLN A 163 -5.66 -26.52 0.79
CA GLN A 163 -4.70 -26.59 1.89
C GLN A 163 -5.23 -25.75 3.05
N GLU A 164 -5.23 -26.31 4.24
CA GLU A 164 -5.63 -25.64 5.45
C GLU A 164 -4.47 -25.63 6.46
N ILE A 165 -4.27 -24.49 7.10
CA ILE A 165 -3.36 -24.35 8.23
C ILE A 165 -4.13 -23.77 9.41
N THR A 166 -3.77 -24.22 10.60
CA THR A 166 -4.31 -23.68 11.86
C THR A 166 -3.14 -23.30 12.74
N VAL A 167 -3.07 -22.02 13.10
CA VAL A 167 -1.99 -21.46 13.91
C VAL A 167 -2.56 -20.63 15.05
N PRO A 168 -1.87 -20.50 16.20
CA PRO A 168 -2.26 -19.57 17.24
C PRO A 168 -2.30 -18.15 16.69
N TYR A 169 -3.31 -17.37 17.03
CA TYR A 169 -3.44 -15.99 16.54
C TYR A 169 -2.29 -15.08 17.01
N SER A 170 -1.67 -15.40 18.14
CA SER A 170 -0.44 -14.75 18.62
C SER A 170 0.73 -14.84 17.65
N ASP A 171 0.75 -15.90 16.85
CA ASP A 171 1.83 -16.22 15.92
C ASP A 171 1.56 -15.73 14.48
N VAL A 172 0.56 -14.86 14.33
CA VAL A 172 0.18 -14.26 13.05
C VAL A 172 0.28 -12.75 13.16
N ILE A 173 1.01 -12.13 12.26
CA ILE A 173 0.96 -10.68 12.08
C ILE A 173 -0.28 -10.39 11.24
N HIS A 174 -1.29 -9.78 11.85
CA HIS A 174 -2.53 -9.39 11.20
C HIS A 174 -2.67 -7.88 11.22
N ILE A 175 -2.60 -7.27 10.05
CA ILE A 175 -2.76 -5.83 9.84
C ILE A 175 -4.15 -5.59 9.28
N ARG A 176 -4.86 -4.59 9.82
CA ARG A 176 -6.26 -4.30 9.49
C ARG A 176 -6.45 -2.87 9.04
N TYR A 177 -7.20 -2.71 7.96
CA TYR A 177 -7.64 -1.40 7.47
C TYR A 177 -9.13 -1.22 7.73
N ALA A 178 -9.59 0.00 8.03
CA ALA A 178 -11.00 0.32 8.34
C ALA A 178 -11.61 -0.63 9.41
N TYR A 179 -10.87 -0.86 10.51
CA TYR A 179 -11.30 -1.71 11.61
C TYR A 179 -12.29 -0.98 12.51
N GLY A 180 -13.56 -1.28 12.38
CA GLY A 180 -14.60 -0.60 13.17
C GLY A 180 -15.97 -1.27 13.19
N GLN A 181 -16.25 -2.15 12.23
CA GLN A 181 -17.56 -2.81 12.12
C GLN A 181 -17.52 -4.31 12.42
N ASN A 182 -16.35 -4.93 12.36
CA ASN A 182 -16.14 -6.33 12.68
C ASN A 182 -15.16 -6.45 13.85
N GLU A 183 -15.37 -7.45 14.71
CA GLU A 183 -14.57 -7.64 15.92
C GLU A 183 -13.15 -8.13 15.63
N MET A 184 -12.93 -8.86 14.52
CA MET A 184 -11.66 -9.49 14.19
C MET A 184 -11.06 -8.99 12.89
N PHE A 185 -11.88 -8.60 11.91
CA PHE A 185 -11.45 -8.20 10.57
C PHE A 185 -11.58 -6.69 10.34
N GLY A 186 -10.75 -6.17 9.45
CA GLY A 186 -10.98 -4.86 8.85
C GLY A 186 -12.10 -4.91 7.82
N GLY A 187 -12.78 -3.79 7.59
CA GLY A 187 -13.86 -3.68 6.63
C GLY A 187 -15.26 -3.62 7.26
N ASP A 188 -16.24 -4.18 6.55
CA ASP A 188 -17.65 -4.23 6.99
C ASP A 188 -17.89 -5.27 8.10
N SER A 189 -19.14 -5.41 8.53
CA SER A 189 -19.54 -6.40 9.54
C SER A 189 -19.21 -7.85 9.15
N GLY A 190 -19.08 -8.16 7.86
CA GLY A 190 -18.63 -9.46 7.33
C GLY A 190 -17.12 -9.60 7.21
N GLY A 191 -16.36 -8.59 7.64
CA GLY A 191 -14.89 -8.58 7.49
C GLY A 191 -14.42 -8.37 6.06
N ARG A 192 -15.24 -7.76 5.22
CA ARG A 192 -14.97 -7.51 3.80
C ARG A 192 -14.85 -6.01 3.54
N PRO A 193 -14.07 -5.61 2.52
CA PRO A 193 -14.03 -4.21 2.12
C PRO A 193 -15.43 -3.71 1.73
N ASP A 194 -15.96 -2.71 2.42
CA ASP A 194 -17.22 -2.09 2.03
C ASP A 194 -16.98 -1.10 0.88
N ARG A 195 -17.14 -1.59 -0.32
CA ARG A 195 -16.91 -0.84 -1.56
C ARG A 195 -18.17 -0.53 -2.35
N ARG A 196 -19.33 -0.80 -1.78
CA ARG A 196 -20.62 -0.62 -2.48
C ARG A 196 -20.80 0.79 -3.04
N ALA A 197 -20.44 1.81 -2.27
CA ALA A 197 -20.50 3.20 -2.72
C ALA A 197 -19.47 3.50 -3.82
N LEU A 198 -18.24 2.99 -3.68
CA LEU A 198 -17.18 3.13 -4.67
C LEU A 198 -17.54 2.41 -5.97
N LEU A 199 -17.98 1.15 -5.89
CA LEU A 199 -18.42 0.37 -7.07
C LEU A 199 -19.55 1.06 -7.82
N LYS A 200 -20.50 1.68 -7.13
CA LYS A 200 -21.56 2.45 -7.77
C LYS A 200 -20.99 3.63 -8.57
N THR A 201 -20.00 4.32 -8.03
CA THR A 201 -19.34 5.46 -8.70
C THR A 201 -18.49 4.99 -9.87
N LEU A 202 -17.75 3.89 -9.73
CA LEU A 202 -16.95 3.28 -10.81
C LEU A 202 -17.83 2.79 -11.96
N ASN A 203 -18.94 2.12 -11.66
CA ASN A 203 -19.91 1.71 -12.69
C ASN A 203 -20.52 2.90 -13.43
N LEU A 204 -20.75 4.01 -12.75
CA LEU A 204 -21.18 5.24 -13.41
C LEU A 204 -20.09 5.79 -14.33
N ASN A 205 -18.84 5.84 -13.86
CA ASN A 205 -17.69 6.25 -14.67
C ASN A 205 -17.56 5.40 -15.95
N ASN A 206 -17.59 4.08 -15.82
CA ASN A 206 -17.49 3.18 -16.96
C ASN A 206 -18.63 3.40 -17.97
N ARG A 207 -19.87 3.57 -17.49
CA ARG A 207 -21.00 3.89 -18.38
C ARG A 207 -20.87 5.22 -19.10
N LEU A 208 -20.26 6.22 -18.48
CA LEU A 208 -20.01 7.52 -19.10
C LEU A 208 -18.91 7.41 -20.16
N LEU A 209 -17.83 6.67 -19.88
CA LEU A 209 -16.77 6.38 -20.85
C LEU A 209 -17.31 5.59 -22.05
N ASP A 210 -18.15 4.58 -21.82
CA ASP A 210 -18.86 3.85 -22.88
C ASP A 210 -19.78 4.78 -23.69
N GLY A 211 -20.44 5.72 -23.02
CA GLY A 211 -21.27 6.74 -23.66
C GLY A 211 -20.46 7.67 -24.57
N VAL A 212 -19.28 8.10 -24.09
CA VAL A 212 -18.34 8.91 -24.90
C VAL A 212 -17.87 8.10 -26.11
N ALA A 213 -17.45 6.84 -25.93
CA ALA A 213 -17.00 5.97 -27.01
C ALA A 213 -18.09 5.83 -28.09
N LYS A 214 -19.33 5.51 -27.69
CA LYS A 214 -20.48 5.42 -28.60
C LYS A 214 -20.81 6.77 -29.25
N GLY A 215 -20.67 7.88 -28.53
CA GLY A 215 -20.86 9.22 -29.09
C GLY A 215 -19.82 9.55 -30.16
N VAL A 216 -18.56 9.16 -29.93
CA VAL A 216 -17.49 9.29 -30.92
C VAL A 216 -17.78 8.42 -32.16
N GLU A 217 -18.11 7.14 -31.95
CA GLU A 217 -18.50 6.24 -33.06
C GLU A 217 -19.66 6.78 -33.85
N ALA A 218 -20.72 7.31 -33.19
CA ALA A 218 -21.85 7.92 -33.86
C ALA A 218 -21.47 9.20 -34.61
N SER A 219 -20.48 9.96 -34.14
CA SER A 219 -20.02 11.18 -34.82
C SER A 219 -19.27 10.92 -36.12
N TYR A 220 -18.65 9.73 -36.24
CA TYR A 220 -18.03 9.26 -37.50
C TYR A 220 -19.05 8.62 -38.45
N GLY A 221 -20.23 8.24 -37.97
CA GLY A 221 -21.32 7.72 -38.77
C GLY A 221 -21.99 8.84 -39.53
N ILE A 222 -22.27 8.59 -40.79
CA ILE A 222 -23.05 9.53 -41.60
C ILE A 222 -24.52 9.35 -41.21
N ASN A 223 -25.01 10.28 -40.43
CA ASN A 223 -26.38 10.29 -39.99
C ASN A 223 -27.18 11.29 -40.81
N GLY A 224 -27.94 10.79 -41.77
CA GLY A 224 -28.81 11.60 -42.57
C GLY A 224 -30.01 10.80 -43.08
N VAL A 225 -31.06 11.49 -43.46
CA VAL A 225 -32.22 10.90 -44.13
C VAL A 225 -32.14 11.20 -45.62
N VAL A 226 -32.11 10.13 -46.40
CA VAL A 226 -32.26 10.26 -47.85
C VAL A 226 -33.75 10.09 -48.18
N SER A 227 -34.37 11.16 -48.66
CA SER A 227 -35.77 11.16 -49.09
C SER A 227 -35.85 11.04 -50.60
N TYR A 228 -36.64 10.11 -51.11
CA TYR A 228 -36.92 9.94 -52.54
C TYR A 228 -38.34 10.40 -52.88
N ARG A 229 -38.47 11.15 -53.99
CA ARG A 229 -39.77 11.52 -54.53
C ARG A 229 -40.28 10.40 -55.43
N GLY A 230 -41.03 9.46 -54.88
CA GLY A 230 -41.63 8.35 -55.62
C GLY A 230 -41.81 7.09 -54.76
N VAL A 231 -42.61 6.15 -55.23
CA VAL A 231 -42.81 4.86 -54.55
C VAL A 231 -41.67 3.93 -54.98
N ILE A 232 -40.77 3.63 -54.03
CA ILE A 232 -39.64 2.73 -54.20
C ILE A 232 -39.99 1.39 -53.52
N ASN A 233 -39.76 0.25 -54.18
CA ASN A 233 -39.91 -1.03 -53.54
C ASN A 233 -38.71 -1.32 -52.58
N ALA A 234 -38.85 -2.28 -51.67
CA ALA A 234 -37.86 -2.55 -50.67
C ALA A 234 -36.47 -2.94 -51.21
N GLU A 235 -36.41 -3.53 -52.38
CA GLU A 235 -35.16 -3.96 -53.05
C GLU A 235 -34.42 -2.74 -53.63
N ALA A 236 -35.15 -1.85 -54.33
CA ALA A 236 -34.58 -0.60 -54.85
C ALA A 236 -34.11 0.33 -53.72
N THR A 237 -34.79 0.34 -52.59
CA THR A 237 -34.34 1.07 -51.39
C THR A 237 -33.02 0.55 -50.86
N ARG A 238 -32.84 -0.77 -50.76
CA ARG A 238 -31.57 -1.37 -50.31
C ARG A 238 -30.44 -1.05 -51.28
N GLN A 239 -30.66 -1.17 -52.59
CA GLN A 239 -29.63 -0.85 -53.58
C GLN A 239 -29.24 0.63 -53.54
N ALA A 240 -30.19 1.55 -53.38
CA ALA A 240 -29.94 2.96 -53.25
C ALA A 240 -29.12 3.30 -51.97
N VAL A 241 -29.39 2.64 -50.85
CA VAL A 241 -28.61 2.80 -49.62
C VAL A 241 -27.17 2.31 -49.82
N ILE A 242 -26.98 1.15 -50.44
CA ILE A 242 -25.64 0.59 -50.72
C ILE A 242 -24.83 1.49 -51.66
N GLU A 243 -25.47 1.99 -52.73
CA GLU A 243 -24.82 2.94 -53.64
C GLU A 243 -24.43 4.25 -52.94
N PHE A 244 -25.31 4.76 -52.09
CA PHE A 244 -25.06 5.96 -51.31
C PHE A 244 -23.90 5.78 -50.34
N GLU A 245 -23.87 4.65 -49.58
CA GLU A 245 -22.76 4.30 -48.67
C GLU A 245 -21.44 4.12 -49.45
N ASN A 246 -21.45 3.49 -50.61
CA ASN A 246 -20.25 3.28 -51.42
C ASN A 246 -19.71 4.64 -51.94
N LYS A 247 -20.59 5.58 -52.36
CA LYS A 247 -20.17 6.91 -52.76
C LYS A 247 -19.58 7.74 -51.62
N LEU A 248 -20.05 7.53 -50.40
CA LEU A 248 -19.55 8.20 -49.20
C LEU A 248 -18.22 7.60 -48.72
N ARG A 249 -18.01 6.31 -48.92
CA ARG A 249 -16.77 5.62 -48.56
C ARG A 249 -15.69 5.66 -49.63
N ASP A 250 -15.97 6.28 -50.79
CA ASP A 250 -15.00 6.40 -51.87
C ASP A 250 -13.76 7.21 -51.42
N PRO A 251 -12.56 6.61 -51.33
CA PRO A 251 -11.35 7.30 -50.94
C PRO A 251 -10.96 8.48 -51.86
N ASN A 252 -11.50 8.47 -53.09
CA ASN A 252 -11.25 9.52 -54.08
C ASN A 252 -12.16 10.75 -53.86
N ASN A 253 -13.21 10.61 -53.09
CA ASN A 253 -14.13 11.73 -52.77
C ASN A 253 -13.60 12.57 -51.58
N ARG A 254 -12.41 13.15 -51.76
CA ARG A 254 -11.77 13.98 -50.73
C ARG A 254 -12.52 15.27 -50.38
N ALA A 255 -13.43 15.68 -51.22
CA ALA A 255 -14.19 16.95 -51.03
C ALA A 255 -15.49 16.74 -50.23
N GLY A 256 -15.85 15.49 -49.88
CA GLY A 256 -17.11 15.21 -49.17
C GLY A 256 -18.38 15.65 -49.94
N THR A 257 -18.26 15.89 -51.24
CA THR A 257 -19.36 16.38 -52.07
C THR A 257 -20.09 15.19 -52.71
N LEU A 258 -21.36 15.07 -52.46
CA LEU A 258 -22.24 14.08 -53.04
C LEU A 258 -23.08 14.73 -54.14
N VAL A 259 -23.00 14.19 -55.35
CA VAL A 259 -23.92 14.57 -56.45
C VAL A 259 -25.17 13.70 -56.34
N MET A 260 -26.32 14.35 -56.14
CA MET A 260 -27.61 13.69 -56.01
C MET A 260 -28.50 14.08 -57.22
N ASP A 261 -29.36 13.15 -57.63
CA ASP A 261 -30.35 13.38 -58.67
C ASP A 261 -31.55 14.16 -58.11
N ASP A 262 -32.27 14.86 -58.92
CA ASP A 262 -33.42 15.72 -58.55
C ASP A 262 -34.59 14.94 -57.92
N SER A 263 -34.51 13.62 -57.99
CA SER A 263 -35.46 12.69 -57.35
C SER A 263 -35.16 12.41 -55.86
N SER A 264 -34.00 12.79 -55.36
CA SER A 264 -33.56 12.48 -54.00
C SER A 264 -33.07 13.74 -53.28
N SER A 265 -33.38 13.84 -52.00
CA SER A 265 -32.84 14.89 -51.13
C SER A 265 -32.21 14.29 -49.85
N TYR A 266 -31.04 14.74 -49.53
CA TYR A 266 -30.35 14.35 -48.29
C TYR A 266 -30.49 15.44 -47.22
N THR A 267 -31.03 15.08 -46.08
CA THR A 267 -31.10 15.95 -44.93
C THR A 267 -30.14 15.40 -43.86
N PRO A 268 -29.01 16.08 -43.61
CA PRO A 268 -28.11 15.64 -42.55
C PRO A 268 -28.81 15.79 -41.20
N ILE A 269 -28.81 14.75 -40.43
CA ILE A 269 -29.18 14.80 -39.01
C ILE A 269 -27.90 15.10 -38.25
N SER A 270 -27.74 16.33 -37.77
CA SER A 270 -26.70 16.62 -36.82
C SER A 270 -27.08 15.95 -35.48
N ILE A 271 -26.56 14.73 -35.22
CA ILE A 271 -26.60 14.17 -33.89
C ILE A 271 -25.61 14.99 -33.10
N ASN A 272 -26.07 16.01 -32.38
CA ASN A 272 -25.33 16.57 -31.28
C ASN A 272 -25.32 15.50 -30.20
N ALA A 273 -24.42 14.50 -30.34
CA ALA A 273 -24.06 13.67 -29.23
C ALA A 273 -23.50 14.64 -28.17
N LYS A 274 -24.30 14.98 -27.18
CA LYS A 274 -23.79 15.67 -26.00
C LYS A 274 -22.77 14.71 -25.41
N LEU A 275 -21.52 14.90 -25.83
CA LEU A 275 -20.39 14.29 -25.17
C LEU A 275 -20.51 14.63 -23.68
N VAL A 276 -20.26 13.69 -22.83
CA VAL A 276 -20.29 13.90 -21.39
C VAL A 276 -19.44 15.13 -21.08
N ASP A 277 -20.00 16.06 -20.33
CA ASP A 277 -19.33 17.30 -19.97
C ASP A 277 -18.04 16.95 -19.17
N LYS A 278 -16.95 17.62 -19.50
CA LYS A 278 -15.66 17.47 -18.84
C LYS A 278 -15.77 17.60 -17.32
N ASP A 279 -16.55 18.57 -16.86
CA ASP A 279 -16.78 18.85 -15.44
C ASP A 279 -17.42 17.66 -14.72
N THR A 280 -18.29 16.91 -15.42
CA THR A 280 -18.92 15.70 -14.87
C THR A 280 -17.91 14.57 -14.70
N LEU A 281 -17.01 14.38 -15.66
CA LEU A 281 -15.95 13.36 -15.57
C LEU A 281 -14.97 13.72 -14.44
N GLU A 282 -14.52 14.96 -14.36
CA GLU A 282 -13.63 15.45 -13.30
C GLU A 282 -14.28 15.34 -11.91
N PHE A 283 -15.58 15.61 -11.81
CA PHE A 283 -16.31 15.43 -10.55
C PHE A 283 -16.34 13.96 -10.10
N ILE A 284 -16.57 13.04 -11.02
CA ILE A 284 -16.61 11.60 -10.71
C ILE A 284 -15.22 11.10 -10.32
N GLU A 285 -14.19 11.49 -11.07
CA GLU A 285 -12.80 11.18 -10.74
C GLU A 285 -12.43 11.71 -9.36
N SER A 286 -12.67 12.98 -9.07
CA SER A 286 -12.47 13.58 -7.75
C SER A 286 -13.18 12.82 -6.63
N LYS A 287 -14.38 12.31 -6.90
CA LYS A 287 -15.14 11.52 -5.92
C LYS A 287 -14.50 10.16 -5.66
N ILE A 288 -13.98 9.50 -6.70
CA ILE A 288 -13.25 8.23 -6.56
C ILE A 288 -11.97 8.47 -5.75
N LEU A 289 -11.18 9.47 -6.14
CA LEU A 289 -9.92 9.82 -5.47
C LEU A 289 -10.15 10.15 -3.98
N ARG A 290 -11.17 10.97 -3.68
CA ARG A 290 -11.53 11.30 -2.30
C ARG A 290 -11.95 10.08 -1.48
N THR A 291 -12.66 9.13 -2.09
CA THR A 291 -13.04 7.88 -1.42
C THR A 291 -11.81 7.00 -1.14
N MET A 292 -10.78 7.11 -1.97
CA MET A 292 -9.51 6.39 -1.80
C MET A 292 -8.50 7.14 -0.90
N GLY A 293 -8.81 8.38 -0.46
CA GLY A 293 -7.89 9.17 0.38
C GLY A 293 -6.71 9.78 -0.37
N VAL A 294 -6.76 9.82 -1.71
CA VAL A 294 -5.67 10.35 -2.55
C VAL A 294 -6.15 11.61 -3.27
N SER A 295 -5.33 12.66 -3.34
CA SER A 295 -5.62 13.83 -4.16
C SER A 295 -5.09 13.67 -5.59
N ALA A 296 -5.70 14.37 -6.55
CA ALA A 296 -5.23 14.38 -7.94
C ALA A 296 -3.76 14.85 -8.04
N ALA A 297 -3.36 15.81 -7.23
CA ALA A 297 -1.98 16.30 -7.20
C ALA A 297 -0.98 15.21 -6.76
N ILE A 298 -1.33 14.39 -5.75
CA ILE A 298 -0.51 13.25 -5.32
C ILE A 298 -0.41 12.20 -6.43
N LEU A 299 -1.53 11.94 -7.11
CA LEU A 299 -1.58 10.94 -8.17
C LEU A 299 -0.73 11.33 -9.38
N SER A 300 -0.80 12.61 -9.79
CA SER A 300 -0.03 13.15 -10.94
C SER A 300 1.44 13.40 -10.62
N GLY A 301 1.82 13.42 -9.34
CA GLY A 301 3.18 13.79 -8.91
C GLY A 301 3.45 15.30 -8.91
N ASP A 302 2.44 16.14 -9.20
CA ASP A 302 2.52 17.60 -9.20
C ASP A 302 1.94 18.17 -7.90
N TYR A 303 2.60 17.83 -6.79
CA TYR A 303 2.19 18.25 -5.46
C TYR A 303 3.19 19.19 -4.80
N THR A 304 2.67 20.09 -4.00
CA THR A 304 3.47 20.95 -3.11
C THR A 304 3.84 20.20 -1.82
N LYS A 305 4.93 20.63 -1.16
CA LYS A 305 5.35 20.05 0.12
C LYS A 305 4.20 19.95 1.15
N PRO A 306 3.38 21.00 1.40
CA PRO A 306 2.25 20.91 2.33
C PRO A 306 1.18 19.88 1.92
N GLN A 307 0.94 19.71 0.61
CA GLN A 307 -0.02 18.71 0.12
C GLN A 307 0.48 17.28 0.38
N TYR A 308 1.77 17.05 0.20
CA TYR A 308 2.37 15.76 0.50
C TYR A 308 2.38 15.48 2.01
N GLU A 309 2.75 16.45 2.84
CA GLU A 309 2.71 16.32 4.29
C GLU A 309 1.29 16.01 4.80
N ALA A 310 0.28 16.67 4.27
CA ALA A 310 -1.12 16.40 4.61
C ALA A 310 -1.54 14.97 4.23
N PHE A 311 -1.18 14.50 3.04
CA PHE A 311 -1.43 13.11 2.61
C PHE A 311 -0.71 12.10 3.52
N TYR A 312 0.55 12.35 3.83
CA TYR A 312 1.33 11.47 4.68
C TYR A 312 0.73 11.36 6.08
N GLN A 313 0.43 12.49 6.72
CA GLN A 313 -0.13 12.52 8.08
C GLN A 313 -1.54 11.92 8.15
N ALA A 314 -2.36 12.15 7.14
CA ALA A 314 -3.74 11.66 7.15
C ALA A 314 -3.85 10.17 6.82
N GLU A 315 -3.07 9.67 5.87
CA GLU A 315 -3.26 8.35 5.28
C GLU A 315 -2.10 7.39 5.57
N ILE A 316 -0.86 7.82 5.42
CA ILE A 316 0.32 6.94 5.50
C ILE A 316 0.73 6.71 6.96
N GLU A 317 0.85 7.75 7.77
CA GLU A 317 1.29 7.64 9.16
C GLU A 317 0.41 6.67 10.00
N PRO A 318 -0.94 6.70 9.91
CA PRO A 318 -1.77 5.72 10.59
C PRO A 318 -1.50 4.27 10.14
N LEU A 319 -1.15 4.05 8.87
CA LEU A 319 -0.76 2.73 8.37
C LEU A 319 0.58 2.28 8.96
N VAL A 320 1.58 3.16 8.95
CA VAL A 320 2.90 2.93 9.55
C VAL A 320 2.78 2.50 11.01
N LEU A 321 1.94 3.19 11.78
CA LEU A 321 1.66 2.85 13.18
C LEU A 321 1.02 1.46 13.32
N LYS A 322 0.05 1.12 12.48
CA LYS A 322 -0.61 -0.20 12.48
C LYS A 322 0.37 -1.32 12.17
N PHE A 323 1.26 -1.11 11.19
CA PHE A 323 2.33 -2.06 10.87
C PHE A 323 3.23 -2.27 12.09
N GLY A 324 3.77 -1.20 12.67
CA GLY A 324 4.64 -1.27 13.83
C GLY A 324 4.01 -2.02 15.01
N GLN A 325 2.76 -1.72 15.31
CA GLN A 325 2.02 -2.37 16.40
C GLN A 325 1.71 -3.84 16.11
N ALA A 326 1.31 -4.19 14.89
CA ALA A 326 1.01 -5.58 14.53
C ALA A 326 2.26 -6.47 14.59
N PHE A 327 3.39 -5.98 14.09
CA PHE A 327 4.68 -6.67 14.17
C PHE A 327 5.14 -6.79 15.62
N THR A 328 5.09 -5.71 16.39
CA THR A 328 5.47 -5.69 17.81
C THR A 328 4.70 -6.73 18.61
N ARG A 329 3.39 -6.82 18.42
CA ARG A 329 2.52 -7.78 19.09
C ARG A 329 2.92 -9.24 18.82
N CYS A 330 3.34 -9.55 17.60
CA CYS A 330 3.67 -10.91 17.20
C CYS A 330 5.09 -11.33 17.64
N PHE A 331 6.05 -10.41 17.53
CA PHE A 331 7.46 -10.72 17.81
C PHE A 331 7.81 -10.77 19.28
N PHE A 332 7.10 -10.03 20.13
CA PHE A 332 7.46 -9.90 21.54
C PHE A 332 6.39 -10.44 22.48
N THR A 333 6.83 -11.13 23.51
CA THR A 333 6.01 -11.53 24.65
C THR A 333 5.68 -10.32 25.52
N GLN A 334 4.66 -10.41 26.38
CA GLN A 334 4.30 -9.33 27.30
C GLN A 334 5.47 -8.92 28.20
N ARG A 335 6.31 -9.87 28.62
CA ARG A 335 7.51 -9.60 29.39
C ARG A 335 8.53 -8.79 28.59
N GLU A 336 8.74 -9.12 27.33
CA GLU A 336 9.66 -8.37 26.46
C GLU A 336 9.15 -6.97 26.13
N LEU A 337 7.84 -6.81 25.97
CA LEU A 337 7.19 -5.50 25.78
C LEU A 337 7.42 -4.59 27.01
N SER A 338 7.40 -5.13 28.24
CA SER A 338 7.66 -4.35 29.46
C SER A 338 9.09 -3.81 29.53
N TYR A 339 10.04 -4.38 28.80
CA TYR A 339 11.40 -3.87 28.64
C TYR A 339 11.53 -2.85 27.49
N GLY A 340 10.42 -2.37 26.95
CA GLY A 340 10.40 -1.35 25.90
C GLY A 340 10.81 -1.87 24.51
N ASN A 341 10.72 -3.18 24.26
CA ASN A 341 10.94 -3.73 22.92
C ASN A 341 9.76 -3.41 22.01
N LYS A 342 10.02 -2.90 20.84
CA LYS A 342 9.00 -2.62 19.81
C LYS A 342 9.63 -2.62 18.42
N ILE A 343 8.80 -2.88 17.41
CA ILE A 343 9.15 -2.67 16.01
C ILE A 343 8.56 -1.34 15.58
N ILE A 344 9.37 -0.52 14.95
CA ILE A 344 8.94 0.75 14.38
C ILE A 344 9.30 0.75 12.90
N PHE A 345 8.44 1.36 12.12
CA PHE A 345 8.62 1.55 10.70
C PHE A 345 8.92 3.03 10.47
N TYR A 346 10.18 3.42 10.62
CA TYR A 346 10.55 4.78 10.27
C TYR A 346 10.52 4.95 8.75
N PRO A 347 9.97 6.05 8.24
CA PRO A 347 10.29 6.44 6.89
C PRO A 347 11.81 6.60 6.82
N ARG A 348 12.39 6.15 5.74
CA ARG A 348 13.83 6.31 5.50
C ARG A 348 14.12 7.81 5.55
N ASP A 349 14.81 8.21 6.61
CA ASP A 349 15.40 9.53 6.81
C ASP A 349 14.63 10.74 6.25
N LEU A 350 13.84 11.39 7.10
CA LEU A 350 13.39 12.78 6.88
C LEU A 350 13.00 13.09 5.42
N VAL A 351 12.20 12.21 4.81
CA VAL A 351 11.78 12.28 3.39
C VAL A 351 11.16 13.65 3.03
N PHE A 352 10.74 14.39 4.04
CA PHE A 352 10.11 15.71 3.90
C PHE A 352 11.09 16.89 3.97
N MET A 353 12.32 16.65 4.41
CA MET A 353 13.30 17.72 4.54
C MET A 353 14.18 17.75 3.29
N SER A 354 14.37 18.93 2.75
CA SER A 354 15.39 19.15 1.74
C SER A 354 16.77 18.83 2.33
N THR A 355 17.75 18.52 1.50
CA THR A 355 19.13 18.26 1.96
C THR A 355 19.66 19.40 2.85
N SER A 356 19.29 20.64 2.55
CA SER A 356 19.63 21.80 3.37
C SER A 356 18.98 21.79 4.74
N GLU A 357 17.70 21.40 4.84
CA GLU A 357 17.00 21.28 6.12
C GLU A 357 17.54 20.12 6.96
N ILE A 358 17.91 19.00 6.34
CA ILE A 358 18.57 17.88 7.04
C ILE A 358 19.90 18.32 7.63
N LEU A 359 20.73 19.00 6.85
CA LEU A 359 22.04 19.51 7.32
C LEU A 359 21.86 20.51 8.46
N GLU A 360 20.85 21.40 8.38
CA GLU A 360 20.56 22.35 9.44
C GLU A 360 20.06 21.65 10.72
N ALA A 361 19.18 20.66 10.58
CA ALA A 361 18.72 19.86 11.72
C ALA A 361 19.87 19.07 12.38
N ILE A 362 20.75 18.44 11.59
CA ILE A 362 21.94 17.75 12.11
C ILE A 362 22.88 18.73 12.84
N ARG A 363 23.04 19.95 12.32
CA ARG A 363 23.85 20.99 12.96
C ARG A 363 23.25 21.39 14.30
N LEU A 364 21.96 21.74 14.35
CA LEU A 364 21.27 22.20 15.58
C LEU A 364 21.26 21.10 16.65
N LEU A 365 20.89 19.86 16.27
CA LEU A 365 20.85 18.72 17.18
C LEU A 365 22.26 18.26 17.60
N GLY A 366 23.22 18.40 16.70
CA GLY A 366 24.62 18.08 16.96
C GLY A 366 25.23 19.07 17.95
N ASP A 367 25.05 20.37 17.73
CA ASP A 367 25.55 21.42 18.61
C ASP A 367 25.01 21.29 20.02
N SER A 368 23.74 20.87 20.18
CA SER A 368 23.12 20.66 21.50
C SER A 368 23.49 19.32 22.16
N GLY A 369 24.18 18.41 21.46
CA GLY A 369 24.56 17.08 21.96
C GLY A 369 23.37 16.16 22.20
N THR A 370 22.23 16.40 21.58
CA THR A 370 21.01 15.60 21.72
C THR A 370 21.01 14.35 20.85
N ILE A 371 21.82 14.35 19.78
CA ILE A 371 21.91 13.25 18.78
C ILE A 371 23.25 12.53 18.87
N TYR A 372 23.24 11.21 18.69
CA TYR A 372 24.45 10.39 18.63
C TYR A 372 25.17 10.52 17.27
N GLU A 373 26.49 10.34 17.24
CA GLU A 373 27.28 10.44 16.01
C GLU A 373 26.86 9.40 14.96
N ASN A 374 26.51 8.19 15.37
CA ASN A 374 25.99 7.18 14.46
C ASN A 374 24.58 7.50 13.93
N GLU A 375 23.77 8.26 14.67
CA GLU A 375 22.48 8.77 14.17
C GLU A 375 22.69 9.85 13.10
N LYS A 376 23.65 10.76 13.30
CA LYS A 376 24.03 11.75 12.27
C LYS A 376 24.48 11.07 10.98
N ARG A 377 25.29 10.01 11.11
CA ARG A 377 25.73 9.21 9.97
C ARG A 377 24.55 8.54 9.25
N HIS A 378 23.61 8.00 10.03
CA HIS A 378 22.41 7.37 9.49
C HIS A 378 21.54 8.37 8.72
N PHE A 379 21.35 9.59 9.22
CA PHE A 379 20.63 10.65 8.49
C PHE A 379 21.27 11.02 7.15
N LEU A 380 22.59 10.86 7.04
CA LEU A 380 23.34 11.08 5.81
C LEU A 380 23.43 9.82 4.91
N GLY A 381 22.75 8.72 5.29
CA GLY A 381 22.81 7.45 4.57
C GLY A 381 24.13 6.69 4.73
N LEU A 382 24.93 7.04 5.74
CA LEU A 382 26.21 6.39 6.03
C LEU A 382 26.03 5.26 7.06
N SER A 383 26.76 4.15 6.89
CA SER A 383 26.73 3.04 7.85
C SER A 383 27.28 3.45 9.22
N PRO A 384 26.73 2.94 10.32
CA PRO A 384 27.22 3.20 11.66
C PRO A 384 28.65 2.64 11.82
N LEU A 385 29.45 3.29 12.66
CA LEU A 385 30.82 2.84 13.01
C LEU A 385 30.82 2.31 14.45
N PRO A 386 31.48 1.17 14.71
CA PRO A 386 31.59 0.61 16.06
C PRO A 386 32.22 1.57 17.09
N ASP A 387 33.23 2.34 16.65
CA ASP A 387 33.96 3.29 17.52
C ASP A 387 33.11 4.51 17.89
N LEU A 388 31.99 4.75 17.23
CA LEU A 388 31.06 5.86 17.47
C LEU A 388 29.78 5.39 18.19
N GLU A 389 29.78 4.17 18.73
CA GLU A 389 28.64 3.68 19.48
C GLU A 389 28.51 4.45 20.80
N ASN A 390 27.31 4.99 21.05
CA ASN A 390 27.00 5.84 22.19
C ASN A 390 27.85 7.14 22.34
N VAL A 391 28.55 7.56 21.32
CA VAL A 391 29.30 8.82 21.30
C VAL A 391 28.38 9.96 20.92
N ARG A 392 28.37 11.00 21.75
CA ARG A 392 27.71 12.29 21.49
C ARG A 392 28.76 13.41 21.54
N MET A 393 28.71 14.30 20.57
CA MET A 393 29.52 15.52 20.58
C MET A 393 28.63 16.71 20.85
N GLN A 394 29.08 17.64 21.68
CA GLN A 394 28.36 18.85 22.01
C GLN A 394 29.29 20.05 21.83
N SER A 395 28.75 21.14 21.34
CA SER A 395 29.47 22.43 21.34
C SER A 395 29.73 22.88 22.76
N LEU A 396 30.90 23.44 23.03
CA LEU A 396 31.27 24.03 24.33
C LEU A 396 30.37 25.21 24.71
N ASN A 397 29.58 25.76 23.80
CA ASN A 397 28.64 26.83 24.01
C ASN A 397 27.35 26.42 24.74
N TYR A 398 27.08 25.09 24.81
CA TYR A 398 25.90 24.55 25.50
C TYR A 398 26.26 24.05 26.87
N VAL A 399 25.63 24.60 27.89
CA VAL A 399 25.79 24.23 29.30
C VAL A 399 24.48 23.65 29.81
N ASN A 400 24.54 22.61 30.65
CA ASN A 400 23.36 22.04 31.28
C ASN A 400 22.68 23.15 32.13
N SER A 401 21.36 23.35 31.93
CA SER A 401 20.59 24.39 32.62
C SER A 401 20.69 24.29 34.17
N ASN A 402 20.86 23.08 34.71
CA ASN A 402 20.98 22.86 36.15
C ASN A 402 22.32 23.34 36.75
N ILE A 403 23.33 23.56 35.89
CA ILE A 403 24.66 24.04 36.33
C ILE A 403 25.05 25.37 35.67
N ALA A 404 24.15 25.94 34.86
CA ALA A 404 24.41 27.18 34.13
C ALA A 404 24.78 28.35 35.06
N ASP A 405 24.12 28.49 36.22
CA ASP A 405 24.40 29.51 37.22
C ASP A 405 25.81 29.36 37.82
N HIS A 406 26.27 28.10 38.07
CA HIS A 406 27.62 27.85 38.55
C HIS A 406 28.70 28.16 37.53
N VAL A 407 28.46 27.93 36.25
CA VAL A 407 29.39 28.26 35.16
C VAL A 407 29.48 29.77 34.97
N GLN A 408 28.37 30.50 35.07
CA GLN A 408 28.37 31.99 35.01
C GLN A 408 29.12 32.59 36.17
N ILE A 409 28.94 32.07 37.40
CA ILE A 409 29.64 32.53 38.60
C ILE A 409 31.14 32.27 38.50
N SER A 410 31.57 31.12 38.01
CA SER A 410 32.99 30.80 37.85
C SER A 410 33.67 31.67 36.78
N ASN A 411 32.97 31.99 35.67
CA ASN A 411 33.49 32.92 34.66
C ASN A 411 33.55 34.36 35.12
N SER A 412 32.64 34.81 35.98
CA SER A 412 32.70 36.17 36.59
C SER A 412 33.85 36.33 37.58
N ASN A 413 34.17 35.29 38.34
CA ASN A 413 35.27 35.31 39.29
C ASN A 413 36.66 35.23 38.62
N SER A 414 36.77 34.61 37.44
CA SER A 414 38.03 34.60 36.68
C SER A 414 38.38 35.92 36.03
N ASN A 415 37.40 36.80 35.78
CA ASN A 415 37.61 38.14 35.21
C ASN A 415 37.95 39.23 36.27
N THR A 416 37.82 38.92 37.56
CA THR A 416 38.11 39.88 38.64
C THR A 416 39.53 39.74 39.21
N THR A 417 40.32 38.77 38.80
CA THR A 417 41.70 38.55 39.27
C THR A 417 42.81 39.02 38.32
N SER A 418 42.48 39.76 37.27
CA SER A 418 43.47 40.33 36.32
C SER A 418 43.35 41.87 36.32
N THR A 419 43.77 42.54 37.39
CA THR A 419 44.23 43.88 37.32
C THR A 419 45.41 44.04 38.27
N PRO A 420 46.58 44.57 37.82
CA PRO A 420 47.79 44.68 38.59
C PRO A 420 47.75 45.78 39.68
#